data_d5b84ad17f61816f3c29a0285e4bed61
#
_entry.id   d5b84ad17f61816f3c29a0285e4bed61
#
_cell.length_a   1.000
_cell.length_b   1.000
_cell.length_c   1.000
_cell.angle_alpha   90.00
_cell.angle_beta   90.00
_cell.angle_gamma   90.00
#
_symmetry.space_group_name_H-M   'P 1'
#
loop_
_entity.id
_entity.type
_entity.pdbx_description
1 polymer ?
#
loop_
_entity_poly.entity_id
_entity_poly.type
_entity_poly.pdbx_seq_one_letter_code
_entity_poly.pdbx_strand_id
1 'polypeptide(L)'
;MRIAFDDGTLLLKDAPDSIPYAEWDDRVDEYRSRAQHYREIKEWASGADGQATLHESVATVESIEDDARAYSEFALTPSVAIEPRDYQQKALSAWRANDRRGSVILPTGSGKTFLAVQAIADAGVSTLVVVPAIDLMNQWHATLTNAFDDQLPDGIGVLGGGSHNVTNITVTTYDSAYRYINEYGDQFGLLVVDEVHHLPAPTYQQIPEMTIAPYRLGLTATYERADGQHEELEDLLGTVVYREEVDELAGDYLSEYETIHLQVELTPNEREEYDEEYQIYRDYVDSHEFDLWKERGYQEFLKRTSYDPQGRRALIAKQRAEEIARTATKKLDTLDNLLKRHYDDRTIIFTANNDFAYDISQEFVVPCITHQTETD
;
A
#
# COMPACT_ATOMS: atom_id res chain seq x y z
N MET A 1 -28.47 17.44 15.34
CA MET A 1 -27.19 16.71 15.50
C MET A 1 -26.08 17.50 14.80
N ARG A 2 -24.93 17.67 15.44
CA ARG A 2 -23.75 18.31 14.87
C ARG A 2 -22.62 17.27 14.76
N ILE A 3 -21.97 17.19 13.60
CA ILE A 3 -20.84 16.30 13.34
C ILE A 3 -19.58 17.16 13.31
N ALA A 4 -18.59 16.84 14.14
CA ALA A 4 -17.30 17.54 14.15
C ALA A 4 -16.15 16.54 14.08
N PHE A 5 -15.07 16.88 13.37
CA PHE A 5 -13.85 16.10 13.40
C PHE A 5 -13.02 16.46 14.63
N ASP A 6 -12.49 15.44 15.32
CA ASP A 6 -11.73 15.60 16.54
C ASP A 6 -10.63 14.53 16.61
N ASP A 7 -9.40 14.93 16.29
CA ASP A 7 -8.18 14.11 16.41
C ASP A 7 -8.30 12.71 15.77
N GLY A 8 -8.72 12.65 14.50
CA GLY A 8 -8.88 11.38 13.76
C GLY A 8 -10.20 10.64 14.03
N THR A 9 -11.12 11.25 14.74
CA THR A 9 -12.44 10.71 15.05
C THR A 9 -13.56 11.71 14.74
N LEU A 10 -14.81 11.26 14.79
CA LEU A 10 -15.99 12.11 14.72
C LEU A 10 -16.58 12.26 16.11
N LEU A 11 -16.86 13.49 16.53
CA LEU A 11 -17.62 13.82 17.70
C LEU A 11 -19.04 14.22 17.25
N LEU A 12 -20.05 13.55 17.81
CA LEU A 12 -21.46 13.65 17.41
C LEU A 12 -22.25 14.28 18.54
N LYS A 13 -22.47 15.59 18.44
CA LYS A 13 -23.17 16.38 19.45
C LYS A 13 -24.67 16.36 19.21
N ASP A 14 -25.44 16.38 20.30
CA ASP A 14 -26.91 16.31 20.26
C ASP A 14 -27.42 15.16 19.38
N ALA A 15 -26.74 14.02 19.44
CA ALA A 15 -27.04 12.83 18.67
C ALA A 15 -28.08 11.96 19.42
N PRO A 16 -28.96 11.24 18.70
CA PRO A 16 -29.91 10.33 19.33
C PRO A 16 -29.24 9.05 19.86
N ASP A 17 -29.91 8.36 20.80
CA ASP A 17 -29.42 7.15 21.50
C ASP A 17 -29.26 5.99 20.56
N SER A 18 -29.00 5.86 19.44
CA SER A 18 -28.83 4.68 18.57
C SER A 18 -28.25 5.01 17.21
N ILE A 19 -27.24 5.84 17.24
CA ILE A 19 -26.50 6.16 16.02
C ILE A 19 -25.57 5.00 15.64
N PRO A 20 -25.56 4.56 14.37
CA PRO A 20 -24.71 3.49 13.93
C PRO A 20 -23.22 3.90 13.98
N TYR A 21 -22.34 2.93 14.19
CA TYR A 21 -20.87 3.11 14.21
C TYR A 21 -20.36 4.07 15.30
N ALA A 22 -21.18 4.47 16.28
CA ALA A 22 -20.79 5.39 17.32
C ALA A 22 -20.99 4.78 18.71
N GLU A 23 -20.10 5.12 19.62
CA GLU A 23 -20.13 4.73 21.03
C GLU A 23 -20.15 5.99 21.89
N TRP A 24 -20.80 5.87 23.07
CA TRP A 24 -20.82 6.96 24.04
C TRP A 24 -19.44 7.16 24.66
N ASP A 25 -18.93 8.38 24.68
CA ASP A 25 -17.65 8.74 25.27
C ASP A 25 -17.87 9.58 26.54
N ASP A 26 -17.79 8.93 27.70
CA ASP A 26 -17.98 9.56 29.04
C ASP A 26 -16.99 10.72 29.31
N ARG A 27 -15.89 10.82 28.54
CA ARG A 27 -14.89 11.89 28.73
C ARG A 27 -15.37 13.25 28.24
N VAL A 28 -16.27 13.24 27.25
CA VAL A 28 -16.79 14.45 26.58
C VAL A 28 -18.30 14.55 26.65
N ASP A 29 -19.01 13.53 27.19
CA ASP A 29 -20.46 13.46 27.34
C ASP A 29 -21.18 13.54 25.98
N GLU A 30 -20.64 12.87 24.95
CA GLU A 30 -21.10 12.87 23.56
C GLU A 30 -20.80 11.52 22.89
N TYR A 31 -21.44 11.23 21.76
CA TYR A 31 -21.10 10.07 20.95
C TYR A 31 -19.84 10.30 20.13
N ARG A 32 -19.01 9.26 20.02
CA ARG A 32 -17.78 9.26 19.22
C ARG A 32 -17.77 8.10 18.24
N SER A 33 -17.28 8.34 17.01
CA SER A 33 -17.09 7.35 15.97
C SER A 33 -15.69 7.45 15.35
N ARG A 34 -15.23 6.40 14.68
CA ARG A 34 -14.05 6.52 13.80
C ARG A 34 -14.39 7.41 12.60
N ALA A 35 -13.43 8.21 12.15
CA ALA A 35 -13.63 9.14 11.05
C ALA A 35 -14.04 8.45 9.73
N GLN A 36 -13.60 7.20 9.52
CA GLN A 36 -13.97 6.42 8.33
C GLN A 36 -15.46 6.21 8.12
N HIS A 37 -16.28 6.30 9.18
CA HIS A 37 -17.73 6.13 9.12
C HIS A 37 -18.50 7.43 8.86
N TYR A 38 -17.79 8.50 8.49
CA TYR A 38 -18.38 9.79 8.20
C TYR A 38 -19.51 9.72 7.15
N ARG A 39 -19.29 8.99 6.06
CA ARG A 39 -20.27 8.83 4.99
C ARG A 39 -21.51 8.10 5.48
N GLU A 40 -21.32 6.96 6.12
CA GLU A 40 -22.38 6.08 6.61
C GLU A 40 -23.25 6.81 7.66
N ILE A 41 -22.62 7.57 8.55
CA ILE A 41 -23.31 8.39 9.56
C ILE A 41 -24.12 9.51 8.89
N LYS A 42 -23.58 10.18 7.87
CA LYS A 42 -24.32 11.21 7.11
C LYS A 42 -25.50 10.64 6.36
N GLU A 43 -25.34 9.53 5.67
CA GLU A 43 -26.39 8.85 4.92
C GLU A 43 -27.51 8.41 5.87
N TRP A 44 -27.17 7.81 7.01
CA TRP A 44 -28.12 7.47 8.04
C TRP A 44 -28.87 8.70 8.58
N ALA A 45 -28.17 9.75 8.96
CA ALA A 45 -28.74 10.95 9.54
C ALA A 45 -29.65 11.72 8.55
N SER A 46 -29.37 11.64 7.25
CA SER A 46 -30.18 12.24 6.20
C SER A 46 -31.40 11.40 5.81
N GLY A 47 -31.56 10.20 6.36
CA GLY A 47 -32.63 9.27 5.99
C GLY A 47 -32.47 8.68 4.59
N ALA A 48 -31.31 8.84 3.95
CA ALA A 48 -31.02 8.31 2.62
C ALA A 48 -30.73 6.79 2.66
N ASP A 49 -30.45 6.25 3.83
CA ASP A 49 -30.24 4.83 4.04
C ASP A 49 -31.59 4.11 4.04
N GLY A 50 -31.88 3.33 3.00
CA GLY A 50 -33.15 2.59 2.86
C GLY A 50 -33.39 1.52 3.97
N GLN A 51 -32.54 1.43 4.97
CA GLN A 51 -32.69 0.59 6.16
C GLN A 51 -33.43 1.27 7.32
N ALA A 52 -33.77 2.55 7.22
CA ALA A 52 -34.52 3.27 8.25
C ALA A 52 -35.94 2.71 8.53
N THR A 53 -36.36 1.64 7.85
CA THR A 53 -37.70 1.06 7.95
C THR A 53 -37.84 -0.16 8.88
N LEU A 54 -36.81 -0.61 9.59
CA LEU A 54 -36.86 -1.85 10.38
C LEU A 54 -36.83 -1.67 11.91
N HIS A 55 -36.73 -0.45 12.44
CA HIS A 55 -36.88 -0.23 13.88
C HIS A 55 -37.92 0.86 14.16
N GLU A 56 -38.94 0.50 14.97
CA GLU A 56 -40.11 1.34 15.34
C GLU A 56 -39.78 2.57 16.22
N SER A 57 -38.52 3.03 16.27
CA SER A 57 -38.15 4.26 17.01
C SER A 57 -36.91 4.92 16.36
N VAL A 58 -37.04 5.34 15.11
CA VAL A 58 -36.01 6.22 14.50
C VAL A 58 -36.27 7.63 15.02
N ALA A 59 -35.40 8.09 15.91
CA ALA A 59 -35.31 9.51 16.24
C ALA A 59 -34.90 10.25 14.96
N THR A 60 -35.87 10.95 14.36
CA THR A 60 -35.60 11.77 13.15
C THR A 60 -34.64 12.89 13.55
N VAL A 61 -33.48 12.94 12.93
CA VAL A 61 -32.56 14.07 13.06
C VAL A 61 -33.18 15.24 12.32
N GLU A 62 -33.69 16.25 13.04
CA GLU A 62 -34.40 17.40 12.48
C GLU A 62 -33.48 18.26 11.58
N SER A 63 -32.18 18.32 11.88
CA SER A 63 -31.15 19.04 11.10
C SER A 63 -29.77 18.47 11.38
N ILE A 64 -28.93 18.50 10.35
CA ILE A 64 -27.51 18.11 10.46
C ILE A 64 -26.66 19.36 10.24
N GLU A 65 -25.82 19.67 11.22
CA GLU A 65 -24.74 20.66 11.09
C GLU A 65 -23.42 19.89 10.91
N ASP A 66 -22.78 20.05 9.75
CA ASP A 66 -21.58 19.29 9.36
C ASP A 66 -20.36 20.19 9.42
N ASP A 67 -19.70 20.17 10.56
CA ASP A 67 -18.43 20.88 10.82
C ASP A 67 -17.21 19.94 10.68
N ALA A 68 -17.43 18.66 10.36
CA ALA A 68 -16.33 17.73 10.17
C ALA A 68 -15.69 17.87 8.80
N ARG A 69 -16.38 18.47 7.83
CA ARG A 69 -15.91 18.56 6.46
C ARG A 69 -15.11 19.82 6.23
N ALA A 70 -13.78 19.71 6.17
CA ALA A 70 -12.88 20.81 5.83
C ALA A 70 -12.36 20.75 4.37
N TYR A 71 -12.54 19.66 3.63
CA TYR A 71 -12.07 19.52 2.25
C TYR A 71 -12.88 20.37 1.26
N SER A 72 -12.19 20.82 0.21
CA SER A 72 -12.75 21.64 -0.89
C SER A 72 -13.19 20.77 -2.06
N GLU A 73 -14.15 21.30 -2.84
CA GLU A 73 -14.54 20.79 -4.14
C GLU A 73 -14.06 21.75 -5.24
N PHE A 74 -13.57 21.20 -6.35
CA PHE A 74 -13.08 21.98 -7.48
C PHE A 74 -13.15 21.16 -8.78
N ALA A 75 -13.18 21.84 -9.93
CA ALA A 75 -13.11 21.18 -11.22
C ALA A 75 -11.65 21.14 -11.69
N LEU A 76 -11.16 19.95 -12.03
CA LEU A 76 -9.83 19.74 -12.59
C LEU A 76 -9.93 19.08 -13.95
N THR A 77 -9.04 19.49 -14.85
CA THR A 77 -8.87 18.86 -16.16
C THR A 77 -7.37 18.57 -16.31
N PRO A 78 -6.96 17.28 -16.42
CA PRO A 78 -5.54 16.98 -16.58
C PRO A 78 -4.95 17.67 -17.82
N SER A 79 -3.86 18.39 -17.64
CA SER A 79 -3.17 19.11 -18.73
C SER A 79 -2.53 18.16 -19.75
N VAL A 80 -2.35 16.89 -19.39
CA VAL A 80 -1.79 15.85 -20.26
C VAL A 80 -2.92 15.26 -21.10
N ALA A 81 -2.98 15.62 -22.38
CA ALA A 81 -3.95 15.12 -23.35
C ALA A 81 -3.64 13.68 -23.83
N ILE A 82 -3.46 12.74 -22.89
CA ILE A 82 -3.32 11.32 -23.20
C ILE A 82 -4.70 10.68 -22.99
N GLU A 83 -5.23 10.05 -24.02
CA GLU A 83 -6.46 9.29 -23.88
C GLU A 83 -6.20 8.05 -22.99
N PRO A 84 -7.06 7.80 -21.97
CA PRO A 84 -6.97 6.58 -21.18
C PRO A 84 -7.11 5.35 -22.08
N ARG A 85 -6.30 4.34 -21.86
CA ARG A 85 -6.40 3.03 -22.51
C ARG A 85 -7.72 2.35 -22.12
N ASP A 86 -8.22 1.43 -22.93
CA ASP A 86 -9.52 0.77 -22.72
C ASP A 86 -9.67 0.17 -21.31
N TYR A 87 -8.65 -0.53 -20.83
CA TYR A 87 -8.69 -1.10 -19.48
C TYR A 87 -8.67 -0.04 -18.37
N GLN A 88 -8.00 1.09 -18.58
CA GLN A 88 -8.01 2.21 -17.64
C GLN A 88 -9.39 2.89 -17.59
N GLN A 89 -10.07 3.02 -18.75
CA GLN A 89 -11.44 3.52 -18.81
C GLN A 89 -12.42 2.58 -18.11
N LYS A 90 -12.25 1.26 -18.28
CA LYS A 90 -13.05 0.24 -17.58
C LYS A 90 -12.83 0.32 -16.07
N ALA A 91 -11.57 0.39 -15.63
CA ALA A 91 -11.21 0.50 -14.22
C ALA A 91 -11.83 1.76 -13.57
N LEU A 92 -11.71 2.91 -14.23
CA LEU A 92 -12.29 4.16 -13.75
C LEU A 92 -13.82 4.11 -13.72
N SER A 93 -14.44 3.48 -14.72
CA SER A 93 -15.90 3.30 -14.77
C SER A 93 -16.40 2.37 -13.67
N ALA A 94 -15.68 1.29 -13.38
CA ALA A 94 -16.00 0.36 -12.29
C ALA A 94 -15.88 1.04 -10.92
N TRP A 95 -14.83 1.84 -10.71
CA TRP A 95 -14.64 2.61 -9.49
C TRP A 95 -15.76 3.64 -9.28
N ARG A 96 -16.17 4.37 -10.34
CA ARG A 96 -17.33 5.28 -10.29
C ARG A 96 -18.62 4.55 -9.94
N ALA A 97 -18.85 3.39 -10.56
CA ALA A 97 -20.05 2.59 -10.33
C ALA A 97 -20.12 2.01 -8.89
N ASN A 98 -18.97 1.90 -8.21
CA ASN A 98 -18.89 1.51 -6.81
C ASN A 98 -18.71 2.73 -5.89
N ASP A 99 -19.44 3.80 -6.16
CA ASP A 99 -19.49 5.04 -5.35
C ASP A 99 -18.10 5.67 -5.11
N ARG A 100 -17.18 5.48 -6.02
CA ARG A 100 -15.78 5.93 -5.91
C ARG A 100 -15.04 5.33 -4.72
N ARG A 101 -15.34 4.07 -4.39
CA ARG A 101 -14.62 3.30 -3.34
C ARG A 101 -14.17 1.96 -3.90
N GLY A 102 -12.94 1.58 -3.65
CA GLY A 102 -12.43 0.26 -4.00
C GLY A 102 -11.00 0.25 -4.50
N SER A 103 -10.50 -0.96 -4.70
CA SER A 103 -9.14 -1.21 -5.16
C SER A 103 -9.09 -1.61 -6.63
N VAL A 104 -8.09 -1.11 -7.34
CA VAL A 104 -7.79 -1.46 -8.74
C VAL A 104 -6.45 -2.19 -8.78
N ILE A 105 -6.46 -3.39 -9.33
CA ILE A 105 -5.28 -4.25 -9.46
C ILE A 105 -4.82 -4.20 -10.91
N LEU A 106 -3.66 -3.64 -11.13
CA LEU A 106 -3.05 -3.50 -12.45
C LEU A 106 -1.56 -3.82 -12.40
N PRO A 107 -1.00 -4.51 -13.40
CA PRO A 107 0.42 -4.81 -13.47
C PRO A 107 1.33 -3.57 -13.35
N THR A 108 2.59 -3.80 -12.99
CA THR A 108 3.60 -2.73 -13.03
C THR A 108 3.78 -2.24 -14.46
N GLY A 109 3.92 -0.93 -14.65
CA GLY A 109 4.03 -0.31 -15.99
C GLY A 109 2.72 -0.11 -16.74
N SER A 110 1.56 -0.54 -16.22
CA SER A 110 0.23 -0.34 -16.82
C SER A 110 -0.29 1.09 -16.72
N GLY A 111 0.39 1.97 -15.99
CA GLY A 111 -0.04 3.37 -15.81
C GLY A 111 -1.04 3.57 -14.67
N LYS A 112 -0.86 2.90 -13.53
CA LYS A 112 -1.64 3.10 -12.30
C LYS A 112 -1.69 4.58 -11.87
N THR A 113 -0.55 5.28 -11.92
CA THR A 113 -0.45 6.70 -11.60
C THR A 113 -1.32 7.56 -12.54
N PHE A 114 -1.32 7.24 -13.84
CA PHE A 114 -2.19 7.93 -14.81
C PHE A 114 -3.67 7.71 -14.50
N LEU A 115 -4.06 6.48 -14.16
CA LEU A 115 -5.44 6.17 -13.74
C LEU A 115 -5.84 7.01 -12.53
N ALA A 116 -4.95 7.13 -11.53
CA ALA A 116 -5.22 7.95 -10.35
C ALA A 116 -5.36 9.45 -10.68
N VAL A 117 -4.56 10.00 -11.60
CA VAL A 117 -4.72 11.37 -12.09
C VAL A 117 -6.13 11.58 -12.65
N GLN A 118 -6.63 10.62 -13.43
CA GLN A 118 -8.00 10.67 -13.96
C GLN A 118 -9.05 10.55 -12.83
N ALA A 119 -8.81 9.70 -11.84
CA ALA A 119 -9.71 9.55 -10.69
C ALA A 119 -9.75 10.79 -9.80
N ILE A 120 -8.63 11.48 -9.59
CA ILE A 120 -8.53 12.76 -8.87
C ILE A 120 -9.34 13.84 -9.60
N ALA A 121 -9.16 13.96 -10.93
CA ALA A 121 -9.93 14.90 -11.73
C ALA A 121 -11.44 14.59 -11.72
N ASP A 122 -11.80 13.32 -11.76
CA ASP A 122 -13.20 12.86 -11.71
C ASP A 122 -13.85 13.10 -10.34
N ALA A 123 -13.12 12.89 -9.26
CA ALA A 123 -13.61 13.14 -7.91
C ALA A 123 -13.79 14.62 -7.63
N GLY A 124 -12.92 15.48 -8.16
CA GLY A 124 -13.01 16.93 -8.04
C GLY A 124 -12.99 17.44 -6.60
N VAL A 125 -12.26 16.79 -5.71
CA VAL A 125 -12.17 17.13 -4.27
C VAL A 125 -10.74 17.12 -3.80
N SER A 126 -10.47 17.78 -2.65
CA SER A 126 -9.17 17.71 -2.01
C SER A 126 -8.73 16.27 -1.79
N THR A 127 -7.49 15.96 -2.16
CA THR A 127 -7.00 14.58 -2.27
C THR A 127 -5.71 14.36 -1.51
N LEU A 128 -5.65 13.29 -0.73
CA LEU A 128 -4.42 12.75 -0.14
C LEU A 128 -3.95 11.54 -0.93
N VAL A 129 -2.70 11.58 -1.42
CA VAL A 129 -2.05 10.47 -2.10
C VAL A 129 -0.97 9.88 -1.18
N VAL A 130 -1.13 8.63 -0.79
CA VAL A 130 -0.22 7.90 0.12
C VAL A 130 0.62 6.91 -0.67
N VAL A 131 1.95 6.98 -0.51
CA VAL A 131 2.93 6.18 -1.26
C VAL A 131 3.96 5.53 -0.32
N PRO A 132 4.60 4.42 -0.71
CA PRO A 132 5.48 3.67 0.18
C PRO A 132 6.86 4.31 0.44
N ALA A 133 7.36 5.16 -0.46
CA ALA A 133 8.73 5.68 -0.39
C ALA A 133 8.84 7.14 -0.84
N ILE A 134 9.88 7.82 -0.36
CA ILE A 134 10.16 9.23 -0.70
C ILE A 134 10.39 9.41 -2.21
N ASP A 135 11.08 8.49 -2.87
CA ASP A 135 11.30 8.58 -4.32
C ASP A 135 10.00 8.51 -5.10
N LEU A 136 9.07 7.64 -4.70
CA LEU A 136 7.74 7.58 -5.27
C LEU A 136 6.94 8.85 -4.95
N MET A 137 7.08 9.40 -3.74
CA MET A 137 6.45 10.67 -3.37
C MET A 137 6.90 11.80 -4.31
N ASN A 138 8.20 11.88 -4.63
CA ASN A 138 8.74 12.87 -5.56
C ASN A 138 8.22 12.64 -6.99
N GLN A 139 8.13 11.38 -7.46
CA GLN A 139 7.57 11.04 -8.78
C GLN A 139 6.09 11.41 -8.87
N TRP A 140 5.30 11.08 -7.85
CA TRP A 140 3.89 11.43 -7.77
C TRP A 140 3.69 12.95 -7.74
N HIS A 141 4.47 13.66 -6.93
CA HIS A 141 4.44 15.13 -6.89
C HIS A 141 4.72 15.73 -8.27
N ALA A 142 5.78 15.31 -8.96
CA ALA A 142 6.09 15.78 -10.31
C ALA A 142 4.97 15.47 -11.31
N THR A 143 4.37 14.27 -11.24
CA THR A 143 3.27 13.88 -12.13
C THR A 143 2.03 14.73 -11.90
N LEU A 144 1.64 14.96 -10.65
CA LEU A 144 0.47 15.78 -10.29
C LEU A 144 0.69 17.25 -10.60
N THR A 145 1.90 17.77 -10.38
CA THR A 145 2.30 19.14 -10.79
C THR A 145 2.14 19.29 -12.29
N ASN A 146 2.67 18.38 -13.10
CA ASN A 146 2.51 18.42 -14.55
C ASN A 146 1.04 18.31 -15.00
N ALA A 147 0.20 17.65 -14.21
CA ALA A 147 -1.20 17.47 -14.57
C ALA A 147 -2.09 18.66 -14.18
N PHE A 148 -1.83 19.32 -13.04
CA PHE A 148 -2.80 20.21 -12.40
C PHE A 148 -2.26 21.56 -11.89
N ASP A 149 -0.92 21.80 -11.93
CA ASP A 149 -0.31 22.96 -11.25
C ASP A 149 -0.96 24.31 -11.62
N ASP A 150 -1.23 24.51 -12.91
CA ASP A 150 -1.87 25.74 -13.42
C ASP A 150 -3.32 25.96 -12.91
N GLN A 151 -3.93 24.94 -12.29
CA GLN A 151 -5.32 24.94 -11.85
C GLN A 151 -5.47 25.03 -10.32
N LEU A 152 -4.37 24.86 -9.59
CA LEU A 152 -4.34 24.85 -8.12
C LEU A 152 -3.56 26.06 -7.59
N PRO A 153 -4.22 27.00 -6.88
CA PRO A 153 -3.57 28.24 -6.43
C PRO A 153 -2.39 28.00 -5.48
N ASP A 154 -2.46 26.91 -4.67
CA ASP A 154 -1.44 26.57 -3.69
C ASP A 154 -0.50 25.44 -4.18
N GLY A 155 -0.65 25.01 -5.45
CA GLY A 155 0.12 23.93 -6.06
C GLY A 155 -0.15 22.57 -5.41
N ILE A 156 0.79 21.63 -5.63
CA ILE A 156 0.74 20.29 -5.05
C ILE A 156 1.54 20.27 -3.75
N GLY A 157 0.91 19.83 -2.66
CA GLY A 157 1.54 19.71 -1.35
C GLY A 157 2.39 18.46 -1.20
N VAL A 158 3.38 18.54 -0.30
CA VAL A 158 4.22 17.41 0.12
C VAL A 158 4.29 17.34 1.63
N LEU A 159 3.92 16.16 2.19
CA LEU A 159 3.99 15.90 3.62
C LEU A 159 4.91 14.68 3.85
N GLY A 160 6.15 14.95 4.25
CA GLY A 160 7.19 13.93 4.44
C GLY A 160 8.51 14.30 3.79
N GLY A 161 9.57 13.51 3.98
CA GLY A 161 10.88 13.80 3.41
C GLY A 161 11.49 15.13 3.84
N GLY A 162 11.12 15.64 5.02
CA GLY A 162 11.54 16.96 5.52
C GLY A 162 10.64 18.12 5.09
N SER A 163 9.62 17.90 4.25
CA SER A 163 8.62 18.89 3.87
C SER A 163 7.35 18.73 4.73
N HIS A 164 6.71 19.87 5.04
CA HIS A 164 5.42 19.91 5.74
C HIS A 164 4.54 20.97 5.08
N ASN A 165 4.09 20.68 3.87
CA ASN A 165 3.23 21.54 3.07
C ASN A 165 1.97 20.77 2.68
N VAL A 166 0.84 21.09 3.32
CA VAL A 166 -0.47 20.46 3.05
C VAL A 166 -1.30 21.43 2.22
N THR A 167 -1.76 20.98 1.06
CA THR A 167 -2.61 21.72 0.12
C THR A 167 -3.79 20.86 -0.32
N ASN A 168 -4.63 21.38 -1.21
CA ASN A 168 -5.79 20.66 -1.73
C ASN A 168 -5.46 19.29 -2.37
N ILE A 169 -4.29 19.15 -2.97
CA ILE A 169 -3.76 17.84 -3.39
C ILE A 169 -2.40 17.67 -2.73
N THR A 170 -2.28 16.69 -1.85
CA THR A 170 -1.06 16.45 -1.08
C THR A 170 -0.57 15.03 -1.29
N VAL A 171 0.73 14.88 -1.54
CA VAL A 171 1.41 13.57 -1.60
C VAL A 171 2.18 13.35 -0.31
N THR A 172 2.10 12.13 0.22
CA THR A 172 2.72 11.77 1.50
C THR A 172 3.23 10.34 1.48
N THR A 173 4.20 10.03 2.34
CA THR A 173 4.59 8.63 2.60
C THR A 173 3.65 8.00 3.64
N TYR A 174 3.58 6.65 3.69
CA TYR A 174 2.81 5.94 4.73
C TYR A 174 3.19 6.36 6.15
N ASP A 175 4.49 6.50 6.45
CA ASP A 175 4.95 6.91 7.78
C ASP A 175 4.51 8.33 8.13
N SER A 176 4.56 9.24 7.16
CA SER A 176 4.13 10.63 7.37
C SER A 176 2.61 10.73 7.46
N ALA A 177 1.87 10.01 6.60
CA ALA A 177 0.42 9.92 6.69
C ALA A 177 -0.02 9.41 8.07
N TYR A 178 0.51 8.28 8.53
CA TYR A 178 0.23 7.75 9.86
C TYR A 178 0.47 8.76 10.98
N ARG A 179 1.57 9.53 10.89
CA ARG A 179 1.95 10.50 11.92
C ARG A 179 1.02 11.71 12.04
N TYR A 180 0.41 12.12 10.92
CA TYR A 180 -0.30 13.39 10.83
C TYR A 180 -1.78 13.26 10.44
N ILE A 181 -2.28 12.07 10.15
CA ILE A 181 -3.66 11.90 9.68
C ILE A 181 -4.71 12.31 10.72
N ASN A 182 -4.39 12.22 12.00
CA ASN A 182 -5.26 12.70 13.07
C ASN A 182 -5.48 14.22 13.00
N GLU A 183 -4.52 14.99 12.48
CA GLU A 183 -4.60 16.44 12.31
C GLU A 183 -5.29 16.84 10.98
N TYR A 184 -5.06 16.08 9.89
CA TYR A 184 -5.48 16.45 8.54
C TYR A 184 -6.57 15.56 7.95
N GLY A 185 -7.11 14.60 8.70
CA GLY A 185 -8.05 13.61 8.18
C GLY A 185 -9.39 14.16 7.69
N ASP A 186 -9.76 15.38 8.07
CA ASP A 186 -10.96 16.12 7.64
C ASP A 186 -10.74 16.97 6.37
N GLN A 187 -9.49 17.16 5.94
CA GLN A 187 -9.13 18.05 4.83
C GLN A 187 -9.18 17.36 3.47
N PHE A 188 -9.45 16.06 3.41
CA PHE A 188 -9.41 15.31 2.18
C PHE A 188 -10.74 14.58 1.91
N GLY A 189 -11.28 14.77 0.71
CA GLY A 189 -12.47 14.07 0.23
C GLY A 189 -12.14 12.81 -0.58
N LEU A 190 -10.91 12.66 -1.06
CA LEU A 190 -10.41 11.45 -1.72
C LEU A 190 -9.10 10.99 -1.07
N LEU A 191 -9.05 9.71 -0.72
CA LEU A 191 -7.84 9.01 -0.30
C LEU A 191 -7.39 8.08 -1.43
N VAL A 192 -6.21 8.34 -2.00
CA VAL A 192 -5.53 7.46 -2.96
C VAL A 192 -4.38 6.77 -2.25
N VAL A 193 -4.33 5.44 -2.31
CA VAL A 193 -3.29 4.63 -1.65
C VAL A 193 -2.56 3.81 -2.71
N ASP A 194 -1.32 4.17 -2.98
CA ASP A 194 -0.46 3.41 -3.91
C ASP A 194 0.24 2.26 -3.18
N GLU A 195 0.43 1.15 -3.89
CA GLU A 195 0.90 -0.14 -3.35
C GLU A 195 0.11 -0.54 -2.08
N VAL A 196 -1.20 -0.57 -2.24
CA VAL A 196 -2.16 -0.73 -1.13
C VAL A 196 -1.96 -2.00 -0.30
N HIS A 197 -1.23 -2.98 -0.81
CA HIS A 197 -0.86 -4.20 -0.08
C HIS A 197 0.00 -3.93 1.18
N HIS A 198 0.53 -2.72 1.36
CA HIS A 198 1.20 -2.30 2.60
C HIS A 198 0.23 -1.86 3.70
N LEU A 199 -0.99 -1.45 3.33
CA LEU A 199 -1.97 -0.85 4.24
C LEU A 199 -2.43 -1.77 5.39
N PRO A 200 -2.55 -3.12 5.23
CA PRO A 200 -3.00 -3.99 6.31
C PRO A 200 -2.08 -4.06 7.53
N ALA A 201 -0.88 -3.46 7.48
CA ALA A 201 -0.05 -3.35 8.68
C ALA A 201 -0.80 -2.54 9.76
N PRO A 202 -0.88 -3.00 11.03
CA PRO A 202 -1.70 -2.36 12.08
C PRO A 202 -1.45 -0.86 12.27
N THR A 203 -0.24 -0.40 11.99
CA THR A 203 0.12 1.02 12.04
C THR A 203 -0.55 1.80 10.91
N TYR A 204 -0.57 1.26 9.69
CA TYR A 204 -1.03 1.98 8.52
C TYR A 204 -2.54 1.92 8.31
N GLN A 205 -3.24 0.94 8.92
CA GLN A 205 -4.71 0.89 8.93
C GLN A 205 -5.32 2.16 9.52
N GLN A 206 -4.61 2.84 10.41
CA GLN A 206 -5.07 4.09 11.01
C GLN A 206 -5.22 5.23 9.98
N ILE A 207 -4.53 5.18 8.83
CA ILE A 207 -4.64 6.20 7.80
C ILE A 207 -6.09 6.29 7.26
N PRO A 208 -6.70 5.22 6.72
CA PRO A 208 -8.09 5.27 6.29
C PRO A 208 -9.09 5.34 7.47
N GLU A 209 -8.75 4.81 8.66
CA GLU A 209 -9.63 4.85 9.83
C GLU A 209 -9.83 6.27 10.38
N MET A 210 -8.78 7.12 10.30
CA MET A 210 -8.76 8.48 10.84
C MET A 210 -9.07 9.55 9.78
N THR A 211 -9.48 9.18 8.57
CA THR A 211 -9.89 10.15 7.53
C THR A 211 -11.37 10.04 7.21
N ILE A 212 -12.01 11.21 7.05
CA ILE A 212 -13.41 11.31 6.63
C ILE A 212 -13.63 11.06 5.14
N ALA A 213 -12.57 10.89 4.33
CA ALA A 213 -12.62 10.78 2.88
C ALA A 213 -13.72 9.79 2.42
N PRO A 214 -14.81 10.27 1.81
CA PRO A 214 -15.88 9.40 1.31
C PRO A 214 -15.45 8.63 0.07
N TYR A 215 -14.50 9.14 -0.71
CA TYR A 215 -13.95 8.49 -1.88
C TYR A 215 -12.60 7.86 -1.56
N ARG A 216 -12.38 6.63 -2.05
CA ARG A 216 -11.18 5.85 -1.73
C ARG A 216 -10.74 5.06 -2.94
N LEU A 217 -9.46 5.13 -3.29
CA LEU A 217 -8.87 4.39 -4.40
C LEU A 217 -7.58 3.69 -3.94
N GLY A 218 -7.61 2.36 -3.89
CA GLY A 218 -6.42 1.55 -3.71
C GLY A 218 -5.81 1.15 -5.05
N LEU A 219 -4.49 1.22 -5.19
CA LEU A 219 -3.75 0.82 -6.37
C LEU A 219 -2.66 -0.18 -6.00
N THR A 220 -2.56 -1.28 -6.73
CA THR A 220 -1.46 -2.25 -6.55
C THR A 220 -1.28 -3.12 -7.78
N ALA A 221 -0.11 -3.73 -7.92
CA ALA A 221 0.12 -4.83 -8.85
C ALA A 221 -0.14 -6.20 -8.22
N THR A 222 -0.05 -6.29 -6.90
CA THR A 222 -0.25 -7.53 -6.12
C THR A 222 -1.22 -7.25 -4.98
N TYR A 223 -2.36 -7.93 -4.97
CA TYR A 223 -3.40 -7.73 -3.95
C TYR A 223 -3.37 -8.83 -2.90
N GLU A 224 -3.18 -10.07 -3.37
CA GLU A 224 -3.19 -11.22 -2.49
C GLU A 224 -1.91 -11.27 -1.64
N ARG A 225 -2.10 -11.39 -0.33
CA ARG A 225 -1.03 -11.55 0.64
C ARG A 225 -1.05 -12.98 1.17
N ALA A 226 0.12 -13.54 1.40
CA ALA A 226 0.27 -14.88 1.96
C ALA A 226 -0.32 -15.02 3.38
N ASP A 227 -0.48 -13.89 4.10
CA ASP A 227 -1.02 -13.81 5.46
C ASP A 227 -2.57 -13.65 5.51
N GLY A 228 -3.25 -13.52 4.37
CA GLY A 228 -4.70 -13.35 4.30
C GLY A 228 -5.22 -11.97 4.71
N GLN A 229 -4.36 -11.03 5.11
CA GLN A 229 -4.77 -9.69 5.59
C GLN A 229 -5.35 -8.78 4.50
N HIS A 230 -5.39 -9.22 3.24
CA HIS A 230 -6.04 -8.47 2.16
C HIS A 230 -7.56 -8.33 2.36
N GLU A 231 -8.22 -9.19 3.16
CA GLU A 231 -9.63 -9.07 3.51
C GLU A 231 -9.93 -7.77 4.27
N GLU A 232 -8.98 -7.29 5.09
CA GLU A 232 -9.10 -6.04 5.84
C GLU A 232 -9.12 -4.80 4.91
N LEU A 233 -8.57 -4.91 3.70
CA LEU A 233 -8.59 -3.81 2.72
C LEU A 233 -10.00 -3.48 2.23
N GLU A 234 -10.90 -4.46 2.19
CA GLU A 234 -12.28 -4.24 1.76
C GLU A 234 -13.03 -3.35 2.73
N ASP A 235 -12.80 -3.52 4.03
CA ASP A 235 -13.40 -2.67 5.07
C ASP A 235 -12.82 -1.24 5.03
N LEU A 236 -11.53 -1.11 4.73
CA LEU A 236 -10.82 0.16 4.77
C LEU A 236 -11.03 1.01 3.50
N LEU A 237 -11.02 0.39 2.33
CA LEU A 237 -11.04 1.09 1.03
C LEU A 237 -12.24 0.74 0.14
N GLY A 238 -12.90 -0.38 0.41
CA GLY A 238 -13.90 -1.01 -0.45
C GLY A 238 -13.35 -2.19 -1.23
N THR A 239 -14.24 -2.95 -1.87
CA THR A 239 -13.93 -4.17 -2.61
C THR A 239 -12.96 -3.93 -3.77
N VAL A 240 -12.40 -5.01 -4.33
CA VAL A 240 -11.69 -4.95 -5.62
C VAL A 240 -12.71 -4.68 -6.73
N VAL A 241 -12.63 -3.50 -7.33
CA VAL A 241 -13.57 -3.07 -8.39
C VAL A 241 -13.09 -3.41 -9.80
N TYR A 242 -11.79 -3.57 -9.98
CA TYR A 242 -11.21 -3.93 -11.26
C TYR A 242 -9.89 -4.67 -11.09
N ARG A 243 -9.67 -5.70 -11.91
CA ARG A 243 -8.42 -6.46 -11.98
C ARG A 243 -8.08 -6.75 -13.44
N GLU A 244 -6.82 -6.61 -13.79
CA GLU A 244 -6.26 -7.01 -15.07
C GLU A 244 -4.95 -7.77 -14.83
N GLU A 245 -4.78 -8.89 -15.51
CA GLU A 245 -3.59 -9.72 -15.38
C GLU A 245 -2.52 -9.30 -16.41
N VAL A 246 -1.26 -9.67 -16.12
CA VAL A 246 -0.13 -9.32 -17.00
C VAL A 246 -0.31 -9.87 -18.39
N ASP A 247 -0.79 -11.12 -18.49
CA ASP A 247 -0.96 -11.84 -19.77
C ASP A 247 -2.01 -11.18 -20.66
N GLU A 248 -3.00 -10.49 -20.08
CA GLU A 248 -4.05 -9.78 -20.83
C GLU A 248 -3.56 -8.45 -21.42
N LEU A 249 -2.49 -7.88 -20.85
CA LEU A 249 -1.87 -6.63 -21.31
C LEU A 249 -0.58 -6.84 -22.11
N ALA A 250 -0.02 -8.05 -22.08
CA ALA A 250 1.22 -8.37 -22.80
C ALA A 250 1.00 -8.29 -24.31
N GLY A 251 1.95 -7.67 -25.01
CA GLY A 251 1.91 -7.48 -26.45
C GLY A 251 1.15 -6.25 -26.93
N ASP A 252 0.00 -5.91 -26.31
CA ASP A 252 -0.79 -4.74 -26.70
C ASP A 252 -0.34 -3.47 -25.95
N TYR A 253 -0.13 -3.57 -24.64
CA TYR A 253 0.13 -2.43 -23.74
C TYR A 253 1.40 -2.54 -22.91
N LEU A 254 1.82 -3.78 -22.61
CA LEU A 254 3.09 -4.07 -21.96
C LEU A 254 4.03 -4.77 -22.96
N SER A 255 5.32 -4.50 -22.84
CA SER A 255 6.31 -5.22 -23.65
C SER A 255 6.21 -6.72 -23.35
N GLU A 256 6.27 -7.53 -24.40
CA GLU A 256 6.42 -8.97 -24.22
C GLU A 256 7.72 -9.25 -23.45
N TYR A 257 7.64 -10.17 -22.50
CA TYR A 257 8.81 -10.63 -21.76
C TYR A 257 8.80 -12.16 -21.66
N GLU A 258 9.99 -12.71 -21.58
CA GLU A 258 10.19 -14.13 -21.34
C GLU A 258 10.85 -14.32 -19.98
N THR A 259 10.32 -15.23 -19.15
CA THR A 259 10.94 -15.63 -17.90
C THR A 259 11.74 -16.90 -18.08
N ILE A 260 13.06 -16.80 -17.87
CA ILE A 260 13.98 -17.93 -17.95
C ILE A 260 14.48 -18.28 -16.54
N HIS A 261 14.15 -19.46 -16.04
CA HIS A 261 14.67 -19.97 -14.77
C HIS A 261 15.95 -20.74 -15.00
N LEU A 262 17.08 -20.22 -14.50
CA LEU A 262 18.37 -20.89 -14.54
C LEU A 262 18.64 -21.57 -13.19
N GLN A 263 18.76 -22.87 -13.20
CA GLN A 263 19.17 -23.64 -12.01
C GLN A 263 20.69 -23.65 -11.93
N VAL A 264 21.22 -23.09 -10.84
CA VAL A 264 22.67 -23.05 -10.58
C VAL A 264 22.99 -23.98 -9.41
N GLU A 265 23.86 -24.95 -9.65
CA GLU A 265 24.30 -25.89 -8.63
C GLU A 265 25.38 -25.30 -7.72
N LEU A 266 25.35 -25.67 -6.44
CA LEU A 266 26.43 -25.36 -5.52
C LEU A 266 27.73 -26.10 -5.92
N THR A 267 28.88 -25.53 -5.58
CA THR A 267 30.15 -26.28 -5.65
C THR A 267 30.14 -27.41 -4.62
N PRO A 268 31.01 -28.42 -4.72
CA PRO A 268 31.05 -29.52 -3.72
C PRO A 268 31.24 -29.06 -2.28
N ASN A 269 32.09 -28.05 -2.06
CA ASN A 269 32.33 -27.49 -0.73
C ASN A 269 31.12 -26.71 -0.20
N GLU A 270 30.51 -25.86 -1.04
CA GLU A 270 29.29 -25.14 -0.68
C GLU A 270 28.13 -26.09 -0.41
N ARG A 271 28.06 -27.22 -1.15
CA ARG A 271 27.05 -28.25 -0.93
C ARG A 271 27.23 -28.92 0.44
N GLU A 272 28.43 -29.26 0.81
CA GLU A 272 28.73 -29.85 2.11
C GLU A 272 28.38 -28.91 3.26
N GLU A 273 28.81 -27.65 3.19
CA GLU A 273 28.47 -26.63 4.18
C GLU A 273 26.96 -26.36 4.25
N TYR A 274 26.30 -26.29 3.10
CA TYR A 274 24.84 -26.13 3.03
C TYR A 274 24.13 -27.28 3.70
N ASP A 275 24.49 -28.49 3.38
CA ASP A 275 23.84 -29.71 3.88
C ASP A 275 24.06 -29.85 5.41
N GLU A 276 25.24 -29.50 5.93
CA GLU A 276 25.52 -29.48 7.37
C GLU A 276 24.63 -28.47 8.12
N GLU A 277 24.60 -27.22 7.66
CA GLU A 277 23.81 -26.16 8.30
C GLU A 277 22.31 -26.41 8.14
N TYR A 278 21.86 -26.86 6.98
CA TYR A 278 20.45 -27.18 6.73
C TYR A 278 19.99 -28.38 7.56
N GLN A 279 20.85 -29.36 7.84
CA GLN A 279 20.53 -30.50 8.67
C GLN A 279 20.32 -30.07 10.15
N ILE A 280 21.13 -29.18 10.69
CA ILE A 280 20.95 -28.61 12.05
C ILE A 280 19.55 -27.97 12.18
N TYR A 281 19.13 -27.22 11.15
CA TYR A 281 17.81 -26.61 11.13
C TYR A 281 16.69 -27.66 11.07
N ARG A 282 16.80 -28.64 10.17
CA ARG A 282 15.80 -29.71 10.01
C ARG A 282 15.64 -30.54 11.26
N ASP A 283 16.73 -30.98 11.87
CA ASP A 283 16.70 -31.81 13.08
C ASP A 283 15.95 -31.09 14.21
N TYR A 284 16.13 -29.79 14.34
CA TYR A 284 15.41 -29.00 15.33
C TYR A 284 13.92 -28.87 14.99
N VAL A 285 13.56 -28.58 13.74
CA VAL A 285 12.19 -28.45 13.29
C VAL A 285 11.43 -29.78 13.45
N ASP A 286 12.03 -30.87 13.00
CA ASP A 286 11.44 -32.20 13.06
C ASP A 286 11.25 -32.67 14.49
N SER A 287 12.21 -32.37 15.39
CA SER A 287 12.12 -32.76 16.81
C SER A 287 11.03 -32.02 17.59
N HIS A 288 10.53 -30.90 17.09
CA HIS A 288 9.50 -30.09 17.72
C HIS A 288 8.17 -30.05 16.94
N GLU A 289 8.07 -30.81 15.85
CA GLU A 289 6.86 -30.96 15.04
C GLU A 289 6.26 -29.62 14.55
N PHE A 290 7.11 -28.62 14.23
CA PHE A 290 6.63 -27.35 13.68
C PHE A 290 6.04 -27.54 12.29
N ASP A 291 4.79 -27.14 12.09
CA ASP A 291 4.15 -27.05 10.77
C ASP A 291 4.54 -25.74 10.09
N LEU A 292 5.71 -25.71 9.48
CA LEU A 292 6.25 -24.51 8.84
C LEU A 292 5.53 -24.09 7.56
N TRP A 293 4.63 -24.90 7.06
CA TRP A 293 3.76 -24.56 5.93
C TRP A 293 2.62 -23.64 6.34
N LYS A 294 2.33 -23.56 7.66
CA LYS A 294 1.39 -22.63 8.22
C LYS A 294 2.13 -21.46 8.87
N GLU A 295 1.67 -20.27 8.62
CA GLU A 295 2.23 -19.04 9.20
C GLU A 295 2.38 -19.13 10.73
N ARG A 296 1.37 -19.67 11.40
CA ARG A 296 1.38 -19.90 12.85
C ARG A 296 2.54 -20.81 13.30
N GLY A 297 2.89 -21.82 12.52
CA GLY A 297 4.00 -22.73 12.84
C GLY A 297 5.36 -22.04 12.72
N TYR A 298 5.55 -21.18 11.72
CA TYR A 298 6.76 -20.37 11.58
C TYR A 298 6.89 -19.31 12.68
N GLN A 299 5.81 -18.65 13.05
CA GLN A 299 5.78 -17.70 14.18
C GLN A 299 6.11 -18.37 15.49
N GLU A 300 5.61 -19.60 15.72
CA GLU A 300 5.93 -20.40 16.91
C GLU A 300 7.40 -20.80 16.95
N PHE A 301 7.95 -21.21 15.82
CA PHE A 301 9.39 -21.45 15.67
C PHE A 301 10.19 -20.20 16.04
N LEU A 302 9.90 -19.02 15.44
CA LEU A 302 10.59 -17.76 15.73
C LEU A 302 10.49 -17.38 17.22
N LYS A 303 9.30 -17.48 17.80
CA LYS A 303 9.09 -17.19 19.22
C LYS A 303 9.97 -18.08 20.10
N ARG A 304 10.11 -19.37 19.75
CA ARG A 304 10.91 -20.31 20.53
C ARG A 304 12.40 -20.02 20.43
N THR A 305 12.89 -19.54 19.29
CA THR A 305 14.30 -19.15 19.12
C THR A 305 14.76 -18.03 20.05
N SER A 306 13.83 -17.25 20.61
CA SER A 306 14.15 -16.13 21.50
C SER A 306 14.60 -16.60 22.90
N TYR A 307 14.18 -17.77 23.34
CA TYR A 307 14.50 -18.32 24.69
C TYR A 307 15.18 -19.70 24.67
N ASP A 308 15.13 -20.41 23.55
CA ASP A 308 15.79 -21.73 23.41
C ASP A 308 17.12 -21.56 22.64
N PRO A 309 18.28 -21.86 23.29
CA PRO A 309 19.58 -21.78 22.64
C PRO A 309 19.74 -22.73 21.44
N GLN A 310 19.08 -23.91 21.46
CA GLN A 310 19.08 -24.83 20.31
C GLN A 310 18.25 -24.30 19.16
N GLY A 311 17.09 -23.70 19.46
CA GLY A 311 16.26 -23.01 18.49
C GLY A 311 17.00 -21.84 17.83
N ARG A 312 17.73 -21.04 18.63
CA ARG A 312 18.57 -19.95 18.10
C ARG A 312 19.67 -20.48 17.16
N ARG A 313 20.31 -21.61 17.53
CA ARG A 313 21.31 -22.24 16.66
C ARG A 313 20.69 -22.72 15.35
N ALA A 314 19.51 -23.32 15.41
CA ALA A 314 18.77 -23.77 14.22
C ALA A 314 18.38 -22.60 13.29
N LEU A 315 17.97 -21.46 13.86
CA LEU A 315 17.67 -20.25 13.08
C LEU A 315 18.91 -19.70 12.37
N ILE A 316 20.04 -19.63 13.08
CA ILE A 316 21.32 -19.18 12.50
C ILE A 316 21.78 -20.15 11.40
N ALA A 317 21.65 -21.45 11.63
CA ALA A 317 22.00 -22.49 10.66
C ALA A 317 21.14 -22.36 9.38
N LYS A 318 19.82 -22.13 9.52
CA LYS A 318 18.93 -21.82 8.38
C LYS A 318 19.40 -20.60 7.60
N GLN A 319 19.71 -19.50 8.30
CA GLN A 319 20.19 -18.27 7.66
C GLN A 319 21.49 -18.48 6.90
N ARG A 320 22.45 -19.25 7.46
CA ARG A 320 23.71 -19.59 6.78
C ARG A 320 23.50 -20.44 5.55
N ALA A 321 22.67 -21.48 5.64
CA ALA A 321 22.34 -22.31 4.49
C ALA A 321 21.68 -21.47 3.37
N GLU A 322 20.75 -20.58 3.71
CA GLU A 322 20.15 -19.67 2.74
C GLU A 322 21.18 -18.71 2.14
N GLU A 323 22.13 -18.22 2.90
CA GLU A 323 23.19 -17.33 2.43
C GLU A 323 24.11 -18.06 1.43
N ILE A 324 24.56 -19.27 1.75
CA ILE A 324 25.35 -20.11 0.83
C ILE A 324 24.60 -20.30 -0.49
N ALA A 325 23.32 -20.63 -0.43
CA ALA A 325 22.51 -20.80 -1.65
C ALA A 325 22.31 -19.49 -2.42
N ARG A 326 22.19 -18.35 -1.74
CA ARG A 326 21.99 -17.03 -2.35
C ARG A 326 23.26 -16.48 -3.01
N THR A 327 24.44 -16.76 -2.42
CA THR A 327 25.74 -16.22 -2.86
C THR A 327 26.63 -17.27 -3.53
N ALA A 328 26.06 -18.40 -3.98
CA ALA A 328 26.79 -19.48 -4.62
C ALA A 328 27.74 -19.01 -5.72
N THR A 329 29.00 -19.43 -5.67
CA THR A 329 30.08 -19.00 -6.59
C THR A 329 29.73 -19.17 -8.06
N LYS A 330 29.09 -20.30 -8.42
CA LYS A 330 28.65 -20.53 -9.79
C LYS A 330 27.60 -19.56 -10.30
N LYS A 331 26.94 -18.78 -9.42
CA LYS A 331 26.05 -17.69 -9.86
C LYS A 331 26.83 -16.56 -10.52
N LEU A 332 28.03 -16.25 -10.01
CA LEU A 332 28.92 -15.26 -10.64
C LEU A 332 29.38 -15.72 -12.02
N ASP A 333 29.74 -17.01 -12.18
CA ASP A 333 30.09 -17.59 -13.48
C ASP A 333 28.92 -17.52 -14.47
N THR A 334 27.69 -17.80 -13.97
CA THR A 334 26.48 -17.71 -14.78
C THR A 334 26.18 -16.28 -15.18
N LEU A 335 26.35 -15.34 -14.24
CA LEU A 335 26.17 -13.92 -14.48
C LEU A 335 27.17 -13.37 -15.50
N ASP A 336 28.46 -13.78 -15.41
CA ASP A 336 29.49 -13.43 -16.41
C ASP A 336 29.07 -13.85 -17.82
N ASN A 337 28.56 -15.07 -17.97
CA ASN A 337 28.06 -15.56 -19.25
C ASN A 337 26.86 -14.77 -19.76
N LEU A 338 25.92 -14.40 -18.87
CA LEU A 338 24.75 -13.59 -19.23
C LEU A 338 25.16 -12.18 -19.64
N LEU A 339 26.03 -11.51 -18.88
CA LEU A 339 26.54 -10.18 -19.21
C LEU A 339 27.27 -10.15 -20.53
N LYS A 340 28.08 -11.18 -20.85
CA LYS A 340 28.76 -11.32 -22.15
C LYS A 340 27.77 -11.51 -23.30
N ARG A 341 26.70 -12.27 -23.07
CA ARG A 341 25.67 -12.53 -24.08
C ARG A 341 24.80 -11.30 -24.36
N HIS A 342 24.56 -10.49 -23.33
CA HIS A 342 23.68 -9.32 -23.34
C HIS A 342 24.45 -8.01 -23.18
N TYR A 343 25.68 -7.93 -23.72
CA TYR A 343 26.59 -6.79 -23.52
C TYR A 343 26.07 -5.46 -24.10
N ASP A 344 25.20 -5.51 -25.11
CA ASP A 344 24.55 -4.34 -25.71
C ASP A 344 23.16 -4.02 -25.09
N ASP A 345 22.67 -4.89 -24.21
CA ASP A 345 21.36 -4.74 -23.62
C ASP A 345 21.41 -3.90 -22.33
N ARG A 346 20.30 -3.21 -22.01
CA ARG A 346 20.14 -2.56 -20.71
C ARG A 346 19.79 -3.61 -19.68
N THR A 347 20.72 -3.87 -18.77
CA THR A 347 20.59 -4.94 -17.76
C THR A 347 20.48 -4.37 -16.36
N ILE A 348 19.55 -4.88 -15.55
CA ILE A 348 19.44 -4.63 -14.11
C ILE A 348 19.59 -5.96 -13.39
N ILE A 349 20.46 -5.99 -12.37
CA ILE A 349 20.71 -7.17 -11.55
C ILE A 349 20.17 -6.92 -10.15
N PHE A 350 19.21 -7.73 -9.71
CA PHE A 350 18.71 -7.71 -8.35
C PHE A 350 19.36 -8.81 -7.52
N THR A 351 19.78 -8.46 -6.30
CA THR A 351 20.42 -9.40 -5.37
C THR A 351 19.61 -9.53 -4.09
N ALA A 352 19.79 -10.66 -3.39
CA ALA A 352 19.10 -10.91 -2.13
C ALA A 352 19.65 -10.08 -0.95
N ASN A 353 20.90 -9.61 -1.04
CA ASN A 353 21.57 -8.80 -0.01
C ASN A 353 22.54 -7.81 -0.65
N ASN A 354 22.95 -6.81 0.12
CA ASN A 354 23.85 -5.76 -0.34
C ASN A 354 25.27 -6.26 -0.54
N ASP A 355 25.76 -7.19 0.29
CA ASP A 355 27.12 -7.70 0.20
C ASP A 355 27.35 -8.36 -1.16
N PHE A 356 26.42 -9.20 -1.60
CA PHE A 356 26.51 -9.81 -2.93
C PHE A 356 26.35 -8.79 -4.07
N ALA A 357 25.60 -7.70 -3.87
CA ALA A 357 25.55 -6.60 -4.82
C ALA A 357 26.90 -5.89 -4.95
N TYR A 358 27.62 -5.69 -3.84
CA TYR A 358 28.96 -5.13 -3.84
C TYR A 358 29.97 -6.06 -4.49
N ASP A 359 29.89 -7.38 -4.24
CA ASP A 359 30.76 -8.38 -4.88
C ASP A 359 30.59 -8.34 -6.40
N ILE A 360 29.34 -8.33 -6.89
CA ILE A 360 29.03 -8.20 -8.31
C ILE A 360 29.57 -6.89 -8.88
N SER A 361 29.37 -5.78 -8.15
CA SER A 361 29.87 -4.46 -8.57
C SER A 361 31.38 -4.44 -8.72
N GLN A 362 32.12 -5.06 -7.81
CA GLN A 362 33.57 -5.14 -7.85
C GLN A 362 34.07 -6.07 -8.94
N GLU A 363 33.47 -7.26 -9.08
CA GLU A 363 33.89 -8.27 -10.06
C GLU A 363 33.64 -7.82 -11.49
N PHE A 364 32.49 -7.20 -11.77
CA PHE A 364 32.09 -6.82 -13.13
C PHE A 364 32.25 -5.34 -13.43
N VAL A 365 32.74 -4.53 -12.48
CA VAL A 365 32.94 -3.07 -12.62
C VAL A 365 31.63 -2.38 -13.08
N VAL A 366 30.50 -2.73 -12.46
CA VAL A 366 29.18 -2.15 -12.73
C VAL A 366 28.70 -1.29 -11.56
N PRO A 367 27.92 -0.23 -11.80
CA PRO A 367 27.34 0.58 -10.72
C PRO A 367 26.48 -0.25 -9.78
N CYS A 368 26.53 0.03 -8.48
CA CYS A 368 25.73 -0.60 -7.47
C CYS A 368 24.86 0.44 -6.76
N ILE A 369 23.57 0.15 -6.61
CA ILE A 369 22.62 0.98 -5.86
C ILE A 369 22.13 0.16 -4.67
N THR A 370 22.31 0.70 -3.47
CA THR A 370 21.82 0.09 -2.23
C THR A 370 21.07 1.15 -1.42
N HIS A 371 20.47 0.75 -0.30
CA HIS A 371 19.83 1.69 0.63
C HIS A 371 20.79 2.74 1.23
N GLN A 372 22.10 2.56 1.07
CA GLN A 372 23.15 3.49 1.52
C GLN A 372 23.62 4.42 0.40
N THR A 373 23.15 4.24 -0.82
CA THR A 373 23.49 5.11 -1.95
C THR A 373 22.76 6.43 -1.78
N GLU A 374 23.50 7.54 -1.65
CA GLU A 374 22.91 8.88 -1.63
C GLU A 374 22.28 9.16 -3.01
N THR A 375 21.03 9.58 -3.01
CA THR A 375 20.37 10.09 -4.21
C THR A 375 20.63 11.59 -4.30
N ASP A 376 21.44 12.01 -5.28
CA ASP A 376 21.65 13.43 -5.62
C ASP A 376 20.38 14.05 -6.22
#